data_da3c45f5c80f222550c3d60feee345fb
#
_entry.id   da3c45f5c80f222550c3d60feee345fb
#
_cell.length_a   1.000
_cell.length_b   1.000
_cell.length_c   1.000
_cell.angle_alpha   90.00
_cell.angle_beta   90.00
_cell.angle_gamma   90.00
#
_symmetry.space_group_name_H-M   'P 1'
#
loop_
_entity.id
_entity.type
_entity.pdbx_description
1 polymer ?
#
loop_
_entity_poly.entity_id
_entity_poly.type
_entity_poly.pdbx_seq_one_letter_code
_entity_poly.pdbx_strand_id
1 'polypeptide(L)'
;MKQFSEATRVQMPAMVHLTRIGYTYFGKLSEDKNGTVYDGDTNILLPVFEQQFKKLNPGHEGEWMQVLKDIRKELNDDDLGRGFYNRLKVVSPVKLIDFDNIENNTFHFTAEFTCKNGQDEFRPDITLFVNGLPLCFVEVKKPNNHGGRKRTDEQRAFPE
;
A
#
# COMPACT_ATOMS: atom_id res chain seq x y z
N MET A 1 14.73 -22.97 23.88
CA MET A 1 13.99 -21.68 23.81
C MET A 1 13.52 -21.49 22.38
N LYS A 2 12.21 -21.39 22.11
CA LYS A 2 11.73 -21.05 20.77
C LYS A 2 12.23 -19.63 20.44
N GLN A 3 13.08 -19.52 19.44
CA GLN A 3 13.49 -18.23 18.91
C GLN A 3 12.25 -17.58 18.26
N PHE A 4 11.72 -16.53 18.88
CA PHE A 4 10.62 -15.78 18.30
C PHE A 4 11.11 -15.08 17.05
N SER A 5 10.48 -15.38 15.92
CA SER A 5 10.79 -14.74 14.63
C SER A 5 10.37 -13.27 14.62
N GLU A 6 10.87 -12.52 13.66
CA GLU A 6 10.44 -11.11 13.42
C GLU A 6 8.94 -11.02 13.15
N ALA A 7 8.42 -11.97 12.37
CA ALA A 7 7.01 -12.11 12.11
C ALA A 7 6.16 -12.19 13.39
N THR A 8 6.62 -12.93 14.40
CA THR A 8 5.85 -13.13 15.65
C THR A 8 5.96 -11.93 16.60
N ARG A 9 7.10 -11.25 16.63
CA ARG A 9 7.37 -10.18 17.62
C ARG A 9 6.94 -8.80 17.18
N VAL A 10 6.93 -8.53 15.88
CA VAL A 10 6.71 -7.18 15.36
C VAL A 10 5.58 -7.17 14.33
N GLN A 11 5.62 -8.05 13.33
CA GLN A 11 4.63 -8.06 12.25
C GLN A 11 3.22 -8.38 12.76
N MET A 12 3.04 -9.44 13.55
CA MET A 12 1.71 -9.78 14.09
C MET A 12 1.13 -8.69 15.00
N PRO A 13 1.86 -8.11 15.97
CA PRO A 13 1.37 -6.96 16.73
C PRO A 13 0.97 -5.78 15.84
N ALA A 14 1.75 -5.47 14.80
CA ALA A 14 1.40 -4.41 13.85
C ALA A 14 0.09 -4.71 13.12
N MET A 15 -0.11 -5.94 12.64
CA MET A 15 -1.36 -6.37 11.99
C MET A 15 -2.57 -6.27 12.94
N VAL A 16 -2.42 -6.69 14.21
CA VAL A 16 -3.47 -6.53 15.22
C VAL A 16 -3.78 -5.07 15.48
N HIS A 17 -2.76 -4.21 15.47
CA HIS A 17 -2.97 -2.78 15.64
C HIS A 17 -3.73 -2.18 14.45
N LEU A 18 -3.39 -2.57 13.22
CA LEU A 18 -4.11 -2.14 12.02
C LEU A 18 -5.61 -2.52 12.08
N THR A 19 -5.94 -3.74 12.52
CA THR A 19 -7.35 -4.13 12.67
C THR A 19 -8.09 -3.29 13.71
N ARG A 20 -7.43 -2.89 14.79
CA ARG A 20 -8.02 -2.02 15.83
C ARG A 20 -8.31 -0.60 15.33
N ILE A 21 -7.55 -0.10 14.37
CA ILE A 21 -7.77 1.22 13.78
C ILE A 21 -8.63 1.18 12.51
N GLY A 22 -9.27 0.03 12.22
CA GLY A 22 -10.29 -0.07 11.17
C GLY A 22 -9.84 -0.69 9.85
N TYR A 23 -8.60 -1.19 9.75
CA TYR A 23 -8.19 -1.95 8.58
C TYR A 23 -8.68 -3.39 8.64
N THR A 24 -9.09 -3.92 7.49
CA THR A 24 -9.47 -5.32 7.33
C THR A 24 -8.32 -6.12 6.70
N TYR A 25 -7.98 -7.26 7.30
CA TYR A 25 -6.99 -8.16 6.71
C TYR A 25 -7.58 -8.81 5.45
N PHE A 26 -6.98 -8.55 4.29
CA PHE A 26 -7.44 -9.08 3.01
C PHE A 26 -7.10 -10.56 2.82
N GLY A 27 -6.21 -11.10 3.64
CA GLY A 27 -5.66 -12.43 3.48
C GLY A 27 -4.27 -12.43 2.86
N LYS A 28 -3.70 -13.62 2.69
CA LYS A 28 -2.41 -13.78 2.02
C LYS A 28 -2.66 -13.78 0.51
N LEU A 29 -2.08 -12.82 -0.19
CA LEU A 29 -2.05 -12.82 -1.64
C LEU A 29 -0.94 -13.76 -2.10
N SER A 30 -1.32 -14.82 -2.80
CA SER A 30 -0.42 -15.67 -3.54
C SER A 30 -0.36 -15.18 -5.00
N GLU A 31 0.60 -15.71 -5.76
CA GLU A 31 0.72 -15.40 -7.18
C GLU A 31 -0.63 -15.64 -7.89
N ASP A 32 -1.24 -14.58 -8.39
CA ASP A 32 -2.51 -14.63 -9.11
C ASP A 32 -2.25 -14.83 -10.61
N LYS A 33 -2.13 -16.09 -11.00
CA LYS A 33 -1.86 -16.46 -12.40
C LYS A 33 -2.97 -16.02 -13.38
N ASN A 34 -4.15 -15.76 -12.87
CA ASN A 34 -5.31 -15.37 -13.69
C ASN A 34 -5.54 -13.85 -13.73
N GLY A 35 -4.83 -13.07 -12.91
CA GLY A 35 -5.00 -11.63 -12.83
C GLY A 35 -6.40 -11.19 -12.41
N THR A 36 -7.06 -11.97 -11.54
CA THR A 36 -8.44 -11.71 -11.11
C THR A 36 -8.54 -11.07 -9.74
N VAL A 37 -7.52 -11.22 -8.90
CA VAL A 37 -7.49 -10.70 -7.54
C VAL A 37 -6.78 -9.35 -7.49
N TYR A 38 -5.65 -9.23 -8.17
CA TYR A 38 -4.92 -7.97 -8.27
C TYR A 38 -4.33 -7.78 -9.67
N ASP A 39 -4.13 -6.53 -10.01
CA ASP A 39 -3.47 -6.15 -11.26
C ASP A 39 -1.95 -6.27 -11.12
N GLY A 40 -1.32 -7.06 -11.99
CA GLY A 40 0.13 -7.31 -11.92
C GLY A 40 1.01 -6.11 -12.21
N ASP A 41 0.50 -5.09 -12.92
CA ASP A 41 1.27 -3.89 -13.27
C ASP A 41 1.17 -2.80 -12.21
N THR A 42 0.02 -2.71 -11.52
CA THR A 42 -0.24 -1.64 -10.55
C THR A 42 -0.37 -2.13 -9.12
N ASN A 43 -0.42 -3.44 -8.90
CA ASN A 43 -0.68 -4.07 -7.61
C ASN A 43 -2.05 -3.72 -6.98
N ILE A 44 -2.98 -3.17 -7.75
CA ILE A 44 -4.33 -2.77 -7.31
C ILE A 44 -5.18 -4.03 -7.09
N LEU A 45 -5.89 -4.11 -5.96
CA LEU A 45 -6.87 -5.17 -5.67
C LEU A 45 -8.12 -4.96 -6.52
N LEU A 46 -8.25 -5.71 -7.63
CA LEU A 46 -9.26 -5.48 -8.65
C LEU A 46 -10.71 -5.54 -8.13
N PRO A 47 -11.13 -6.58 -7.35
CA PRO A 47 -12.51 -6.65 -6.89
C PRO A 47 -12.86 -5.50 -5.93
N VAL A 48 -11.91 -5.10 -5.08
CA VAL A 48 -12.11 -3.99 -4.14
C VAL A 48 -12.17 -2.67 -4.88
N PHE A 49 -11.26 -2.45 -5.83
CA PHE A 49 -11.20 -1.23 -6.64
C PHE A 49 -12.49 -1.05 -7.45
N GLU A 50 -12.92 -2.09 -8.17
CA GLU A 50 -14.17 -2.06 -8.95
C GLU A 50 -15.37 -1.72 -8.07
N GLN A 51 -15.54 -2.44 -6.96
CA GLN A 51 -16.65 -2.22 -6.04
C GLN A 51 -16.67 -0.81 -5.47
N GLN A 52 -15.52 -0.32 -5.02
CA GLN A 52 -15.41 1.01 -4.42
C GLN A 52 -15.55 2.12 -5.47
N PHE A 53 -14.97 1.94 -6.66
CA PHE A 53 -15.15 2.88 -7.75
C PHE A 53 -16.63 3.09 -8.09
N LYS A 54 -17.38 2.00 -8.26
CA LYS A 54 -18.82 2.05 -8.54
C LYS A 54 -19.60 2.73 -7.41
N LYS A 55 -19.26 2.45 -6.15
CA LYS A 55 -19.90 3.06 -4.99
C LYS A 55 -19.65 4.57 -4.92
N LEU A 56 -18.42 5.01 -5.20
CA LEU A 56 -18.02 6.42 -5.06
C LEU A 56 -18.44 7.29 -6.26
N ASN A 57 -18.77 6.67 -7.42
CA ASN A 57 -19.02 7.38 -8.67
C ASN A 57 -20.34 6.92 -9.31
N PRO A 58 -21.51 7.23 -8.69
CA PRO A 58 -22.81 6.92 -9.26
C PRO A 58 -22.97 7.62 -10.63
N GLY A 59 -23.40 6.86 -11.64
CA GLY A 59 -23.51 7.33 -13.03
C GLY A 59 -22.25 7.15 -13.87
N HIS A 60 -21.15 6.74 -13.28
CA HIS A 60 -19.86 6.46 -13.94
C HIS A 60 -19.34 5.03 -13.69
N GLU A 61 -20.21 4.14 -13.21
CA GLU A 61 -19.84 2.78 -12.74
C GLU A 61 -19.09 1.97 -13.79
N GLY A 62 -19.39 2.18 -15.07
CA GLY A 62 -18.75 1.47 -16.20
C GLY A 62 -17.35 1.93 -16.54
N GLU A 63 -16.89 3.06 -15.99
CA GLU A 63 -15.61 3.69 -16.36
C GLU A 63 -14.41 3.10 -15.60
N TRP A 64 -14.61 2.27 -14.59
CA TRP A 64 -13.55 1.77 -13.72
C TRP A 64 -12.38 1.11 -14.46
N MET A 65 -12.67 0.35 -15.54
CA MET A 65 -11.62 -0.27 -16.35
C MET A 65 -10.81 0.74 -17.15
N GLN A 66 -11.46 1.82 -17.64
CA GLN A 66 -10.73 2.88 -18.33
C GLN A 66 -9.86 3.64 -17.35
N VAL A 67 -10.37 3.96 -16.18
CA VAL A 67 -9.61 4.61 -15.10
C VAL A 67 -8.42 3.76 -14.66
N LEU A 68 -8.57 2.43 -14.55
CA LEU A 68 -7.46 1.53 -14.26
C LEU A 68 -6.36 1.59 -15.35
N LYS A 69 -6.75 1.65 -16.63
CA LYS A 69 -5.78 1.80 -17.73
C LYS A 69 -5.04 3.14 -17.66
N ASP A 70 -5.75 4.20 -17.31
CA ASP A 70 -5.15 5.52 -17.15
C ASP A 70 -4.17 5.55 -15.98
N ILE A 71 -4.50 4.91 -14.86
CA ILE A 71 -3.60 4.74 -13.70
C ILE A 71 -2.33 3.99 -14.11
N ARG A 72 -2.46 2.88 -14.86
CA ARG A 72 -1.28 2.15 -15.37
C ARG A 72 -0.36 3.04 -16.19
N LYS A 73 -0.95 3.85 -17.07
CA LYS A 73 -0.18 4.79 -17.90
C LYS A 73 0.55 5.82 -17.04
N GLU A 74 -0.16 6.45 -16.10
CA GLU A 74 0.41 7.47 -15.20
C GLU A 74 1.51 6.92 -14.30
N LEU A 75 1.40 5.66 -13.85
CA LEU A 75 2.44 5.02 -13.05
C LEU A 75 3.69 4.63 -13.87
N ASN A 76 3.57 4.52 -15.19
CA ASN A 76 4.70 4.27 -16.10
C ASN A 76 5.37 5.57 -16.59
N ASP A 77 4.80 6.73 -16.32
CA ASP A 77 5.42 8.01 -16.65
C ASP A 77 6.61 8.28 -15.70
N ASP A 78 7.71 8.82 -16.24
CA ASP A 78 8.91 9.17 -15.45
C ASP A 78 8.73 10.52 -14.74
N ASP A 79 7.71 10.61 -13.89
CA ASP A 79 7.34 11.81 -13.16
C ASP A 79 7.34 11.65 -11.64
N LEU A 80 7.94 10.54 -11.14
CA LEU A 80 7.97 10.16 -9.73
C LEU A 80 6.57 9.99 -9.13
N GLY A 81 5.59 9.58 -9.93
CA GLY A 81 4.21 9.34 -9.49
C GLY A 81 3.37 10.60 -9.32
N ARG A 82 3.82 11.74 -9.84
CA ARG A 82 3.09 13.02 -9.75
C ARG A 82 1.72 12.94 -10.42
N GLY A 83 1.64 12.31 -11.60
CA GLY A 83 0.38 12.10 -12.33
C GLY A 83 -0.62 11.34 -11.48
N PHE A 84 -0.23 10.20 -10.95
CA PHE A 84 -1.07 9.39 -10.07
C PHE A 84 -1.46 10.13 -8.78
N TYR A 85 -0.52 10.82 -8.11
CA TYR A 85 -0.83 11.63 -6.94
C TYR A 85 -1.86 12.73 -7.23
N ASN A 86 -1.76 13.40 -8.38
CA ASN A 86 -2.74 14.39 -8.79
C ASN A 86 -4.12 13.76 -9.04
N ARG A 87 -4.16 12.57 -9.65
CA ARG A 87 -5.41 11.80 -9.84
C ARG A 87 -6.08 11.44 -8.52
N LEU A 88 -5.33 11.06 -7.48
CA LEU A 88 -5.90 10.77 -6.16
C LEU A 88 -6.66 11.96 -5.56
N LYS A 89 -6.29 13.19 -5.90
CA LYS A 89 -6.92 14.43 -5.40
C LYS A 89 -8.11 14.89 -6.24
N VAL A 90 -8.33 14.30 -7.41
CA VAL A 90 -9.46 14.67 -8.27
C VAL A 90 -10.77 14.17 -7.68
N VAL A 91 -11.77 15.04 -7.67
CA VAL A 91 -13.10 14.74 -7.13
C VAL A 91 -14.20 14.79 -8.19
N SER A 92 -13.87 15.21 -9.41
CA SER A 92 -14.80 15.31 -10.53
C SER A 92 -14.07 15.15 -11.87
N PRO A 93 -14.59 14.41 -12.87
CA PRO A 93 -15.91 13.75 -12.85
C PRO A 93 -15.95 12.49 -11.97
N VAL A 94 -14.80 11.83 -11.73
CA VAL A 94 -14.73 10.61 -10.89
C VAL A 94 -13.70 10.78 -9.80
N LYS A 95 -13.96 10.21 -8.62
CA LYS A 95 -13.04 10.21 -7.47
C LYS A 95 -12.60 8.79 -7.13
N LEU A 96 -11.35 8.65 -6.72
CA LEU A 96 -10.77 7.39 -6.26
C LEU A 96 -10.82 7.26 -4.73
N ILE A 97 -10.79 8.38 -4.02
CA ILE A 97 -10.84 8.48 -2.57
C ILE A 97 -11.85 9.56 -2.18
N ASP A 98 -12.68 9.27 -1.19
CA ASP A 98 -13.57 10.25 -0.59
C ASP A 98 -12.86 10.88 0.62
N PHE A 99 -12.28 12.06 0.42
CA PHE A 99 -11.59 12.81 1.48
C PHE A 99 -12.55 13.57 2.40
N ASP A 100 -13.77 13.86 1.93
CA ASP A 100 -14.77 14.59 2.71
C ASP A 100 -15.48 13.68 3.70
N ASN A 101 -15.66 12.40 3.31
CA ASN A 101 -16.31 11.40 4.13
C ASN A 101 -15.50 10.10 4.14
N ILE A 102 -14.60 10.01 5.11
CA ILE A 102 -13.61 8.92 5.21
C ILE A 102 -14.28 7.53 5.30
N GLU A 103 -15.47 7.45 5.89
CA GLU A 103 -16.21 6.20 6.09
C GLU A 103 -16.77 5.61 4.77
N ASN A 104 -16.78 6.40 3.71
CA ASN A 104 -17.14 5.90 2.38
C ASN A 104 -16.06 5.03 1.77
N ASN A 105 -14.83 5.14 2.25
CA ASN A 105 -13.69 4.35 1.78
C ASN A 105 -13.60 3.00 2.49
N THR A 106 -12.85 2.08 1.89
CA THR A 106 -12.47 0.82 2.51
C THR A 106 -10.98 0.76 2.71
N PHE A 107 -10.57 0.18 3.85
CA PHE A 107 -9.19 0.06 4.26
C PHE A 107 -8.83 -1.40 4.43
N HIS A 108 -7.85 -1.87 3.67
CA HIS A 108 -7.38 -3.25 3.73
C HIS A 108 -5.86 -3.29 3.94
N PHE A 109 -5.38 -4.40 4.44
CA PHE A 109 -3.96 -4.70 4.45
C PHE A 109 -3.71 -6.18 4.14
N THR A 110 -2.51 -6.45 3.65
CA THR A 110 -1.99 -7.81 3.48
C THR A 110 -0.54 -7.87 3.95
N ALA A 111 -0.07 -9.07 4.28
CA ALA A 111 1.31 -9.31 4.70
C ALA A 111 2.09 -10.02 3.60
N GLU A 112 3.37 -9.66 3.48
CA GLU A 112 4.33 -10.32 2.57
C GLU A 112 3.85 -10.42 1.11
N PHE A 113 3.16 -9.40 0.63
CA PHE A 113 2.68 -9.32 -0.74
C PHE A 113 3.82 -8.93 -1.68
N THR A 114 4.12 -9.77 -2.67
CA THR A 114 5.10 -9.43 -3.71
C THR A 114 4.48 -8.43 -4.68
N CYS A 115 4.96 -7.20 -4.63
CA CYS A 115 4.56 -6.11 -5.52
C CYS A 115 5.54 -6.01 -6.69
N LYS A 116 5.04 -5.57 -7.84
CA LYS A 116 5.83 -5.32 -9.04
C LYS A 116 5.98 -3.83 -9.31
N ASN A 117 7.13 -3.47 -9.86
CA ASN A 117 7.42 -2.14 -10.39
C ASN A 117 8.18 -2.32 -11.72
N GLY A 118 7.45 -2.42 -12.81
CA GLY A 118 8.00 -2.80 -14.10
C GLY A 118 8.61 -4.21 -14.07
N GLN A 119 9.93 -4.31 -14.24
CA GLN A 119 10.67 -5.58 -14.17
C GLN A 119 11.16 -5.93 -12.76
N ASP A 120 11.09 -4.98 -11.84
CA ASP A 120 11.53 -5.16 -10.47
C ASP A 120 10.40 -5.69 -9.60
N GLU A 121 10.77 -6.50 -8.61
CA GLU A 121 9.86 -7.01 -7.59
C GLU A 121 10.36 -6.60 -6.20
N PHE A 122 9.43 -6.27 -5.33
CA PHE A 122 9.72 -6.02 -3.92
C PHE A 122 8.61 -6.61 -3.04
N ARG A 123 8.96 -7.01 -1.83
CA ARG A 123 8.02 -7.65 -0.92
C ARG A 123 8.07 -6.99 0.46
N PRO A 124 7.24 -5.98 0.68
CA PRO A 124 7.12 -5.33 1.97
C PRO A 124 6.52 -6.28 3.01
N ASP A 125 6.82 -6.05 4.30
CA ASP A 125 6.22 -6.82 5.38
C ASP A 125 4.71 -6.66 5.43
N ILE A 126 4.21 -5.42 5.23
CA ILE A 126 2.78 -5.12 5.16
C ILE A 126 2.52 -4.10 4.07
N THR A 127 1.49 -4.35 3.25
CA THR A 127 0.96 -3.39 2.27
C THR A 127 -0.42 -2.91 2.72
N LEU A 128 -0.62 -1.59 2.74
CA LEU A 128 -1.90 -0.96 3.08
C LEU A 128 -2.60 -0.47 1.82
N PHE A 129 -3.90 -0.74 1.76
CA PHE A 129 -4.76 -0.38 0.64
C PHE A 129 -5.88 0.54 1.08
N VAL A 130 -6.16 1.55 0.26
CA VAL A 130 -7.38 2.37 0.35
C VAL A 130 -8.16 2.16 -0.95
N ASN A 131 -9.40 1.70 -0.86
CA ASN A 131 -10.25 1.40 -2.03
C ASN A 131 -9.59 0.46 -3.04
N GLY A 132 -8.76 -0.47 -2.56
CA GLY A 132 -7.99 -1.38 -3.40
C GLY A 132 -6.66 -0.83 -3.94
N LEU A 133 -6.37 0.46 -3.78
CA LEU A 133 -5.13 1.11 -4.21
C LEU A 133 -4.01 0.87 -3.17
N PRO A 134 -2.83 0.34 -3.54
CA PRO A 134 -1.70 0.12 -2.63
C PRO A 134 -0.98 1.44 -2.36
N LEU A 135 -1.33 2.13 -1.28
CA LEU A 135 -0.84 3.49 -1.01
C LEU A 135 0.27 3.57 0.03
N CYS A 136 0.51 2.50 0.80
CA CYS A 136 1.56 2.51 1.81
C CYS A 136 2.21 1.13 1.96
N PHE A 137 3.52 1.13 2.10
CA PHE A 137 4.32 -0.06 2.40
C PHE A 137 4.99 0.12 3.75
N VAL A 138 4.86 -0.90 4.61
CA VAL A 138 5.41 -0.88 5.95
C VAL A 138 6.45 -1.98 6.09
N GLU A 139 7.66 -1.58 6.47
CA GLU A 139 8.75 -2.45 6.89
C GLU A 139 8.82 -2.46 8.41
N VAL A 140 8.71 -3.63 9.02
CA VAL A 140 8.81 -3.79 10.46
C VAL A 140 10.20 -4.29 10.85
N LYS A 141 10.78 -3.69 11.88
CA LYS A 141 12.11 -4.07 12.36
C LYS A 141 12.07 -4.47 13.82
N LYS A 142 12.81 -5.51 14.18
CA LYS A 142 13.01 -5.87 15.59
C LYS A 142 13.58 -4.65 16.32
N PRO A 143 13.07 -4.35 17.54
CA PRO A 143 13.77 -3.43 18.42
C PRO A 143 15.20 -3.98 18.60
N ASN A 144 16.20 -3.15 18.31
CA ASN A 144 17.58 -3.55 18.23
C ASN A 144 18.02 -4.42 19.41
N ASN A 145 18.59 -5.56 19.12
CA ASN A 145 19.66 -6.09 19.94
C ASN A 145 20.71 -4.97 20.02
N HIS A 146 21.12 -4.62 21.22
CA HIS A 146 22.20 -3.66 21.52
C HIS A 146 23.53 -4.09 20.88
N GLY A 147 23.60 -4.05 19.56
CA GLY A 147 24.79 -4.13 18.73
C GLY A 147 25.18 -2.71 18.38
N GLY A 148 25.88 -2.06 19.27
CA GLY A 148 26.25 -0.67 19.27
C GLY A 148 26.70 -0.14 17.92
N ARG A 149 26.03 0.87 17.41
CA ARG A 149 26.77 2.01 16.90
C ARG A 149 27.34 2.71 18.13
N LYS A 150 28.57 2.39 18.50
CA LYS A 150 29.42 3.32 19.22
C LYS A 150 29.42 4.59 18.37
N ARG A 151 28.69 5.61 18.80
CA ARG A 151 29.00 6.98 18.36
C ARG A 151 30.42 7.21 18.80
N THR A 152 31.34 7.19 17.86
CA THR A 152 32.66 7.73 18.07
C THR A 152 32.47 9.23 18.39
N ASP A 153 32.90 9.65 19.55
CA ASP A 153 32.85 11.03 20.07
C ASP A 153 33.70 12.03 19.23
N GLU A 154 34.15 11.64 18.05
CA GLU A 154 35.03 12.43 17.16
C GLU A 154 34.32 13.43 16.25
N GLN A 155 32.99 13.59 16.35
CA GLN A 155 32.27 14.58 15.51
C GLN A 155 31.69 15.76 16.31
N ARG A 156 32.27 16.09 17.47
CA ARG A 156 31.95 17.31 18.23
C ARG A 156 33.17 18.23 18.35
N ALA A 157 33.81 18.52 17.25
CA ALA A 157 34.69 19.67 17.18
C ALA A 157 34.11 20.65 16.16
N PHE A 158 33.33 21.62 16.63
CA PHE A 158 33.12 22.85 15.89
C PHE A 158 34.39 23.69 16.12
N PRO A 159 35.10 24.12 15.06
CA PRO A 159 36.13 25.16 15.24
C PRO A 159 35.43 26.50 15.48
N GLU A 160 36.00 27.25 16.39
CA GLU A 160 35.70 28.67 16.67
C GLU A 160 35.92 29.55 15.45
#